data_6bfd11512af09be535f469b8d2eade4a
#
_entry.id   6bfd11512af09be535f469b8d2eade4a
#
_cell.length_a   1.000
_cell.length_b   1.000
_cell.length_c   1.000
_cell.angle_alpha   90.00
_cell.angle_beta   90.00
_cell.angle_gamma   90.00
#
_symmetry.space_group_name_H-M   'P 1'
#
loop_
_entity.id
_entity.type
_entity.pdbx_description
1 polymer ?
#
loop_
_entity_poly.entity_id
_entity_poly.type
_entity_poly.pdbx_seq_one_letter_code
_entity_poly.pdbx_strand_id
1 'polypeptide(L)'
;MKLETPEFVFHASERLQALWHRKYGPAVCIGTAAALVLCVGAVAVWAGGRGSNAASEVPEPSATPWVEPASDADYDAAAGVIDTTAFTGTVLPGTEDAGEEYVKETLFLGDSNTVRYTMYGKCDLTNAIGVTSMSAGQITSLKCVDFKGYSSYVTIPEAVKIMHPRRVIVSFGSNNLGGGTENYITAYKKGLAAIHEAYPYADIIVNAVPPLDKLRENTALSMTQVDSFNQALVKMCEEKGYKFLNSSEALKDANTGWAKTDYTLSDGVHLSMNGVNALFDYIRTHAYITKDTRPTPLSKVPERNETPVGLITSDPIAVRGQKVTKVSVEFSAGEGGKIQGSTVQE
;
A
#
# COMPACT_ATOMS: atom_id res chain seq x y z
N MET A 1 9.97 17.21 -31.90
CA MET A 1 9.18 17.87 -30.87
C MET A 1 9.20 16.91 -29.70
N LYS A 2 10.08 17.11 -28.68
CA LYS A 2 10.18 16.24 -27.50
C LYS A 2 9.06 16.65 -26.58
N LEU A 3 8.19 15.69 -26.27
CA LEU A 3 7.20 15.81 -25.20
C LEU A 3 7.96 15.77 -23.88
N GLU A 4 8.06 16.88 -23.21
CA GLU A 4 8.52 16.97 -21.83
C GLU A 4 7.40 16.55 -20.88
N THR A 5 7.77 15.82 -19.95
CA THR A 5 7.14 14.82 -19.11
C THR A 5 6.32 15.36 -17.92
N PRO A 6 5.57 14.49 -17.24
CA PRO A 6 4.64 14.80 -16.15
C PRO A 6 5.26 15.27 -14.82
N GLU A 7 6.54 15.58 -14.73
CA GLU A 7 7.18 16.06 -13.47
C GLU A 7 6.52 17.32 -12.88
N PHE A 8 5.97 18.19 -13.73
CA PHE A 8 5.36 19.45 -13.29
C PHE A 8 4.06 19.25 -12.47
N VAL A 9 3.26 18.24 -12.82
CA VAL A 9 2.01 17.93 -12.12
C VAL A 9 2.30 17.32 -10.75
N PHE A 10 3.40 16.58 -10.64
CA PHE A 10 3.80 15.92 -9.41
C PHE A 10 4.27 16.90 -8.32
N HIS A 11 5.08 17.89 -8.68
CA HIS A 11 5.54 18.94 -7.76
C HIS A 11 4.40 19.83 -7.22
N ALA A 12 3.34 20.03 -8.00
CA ALA A 12 2.17 20.79 -7.54
C ALA A 12 1.36 20.03 -6.48
N SER A 13 1.21 18.70 -6.62
CA SER A 13 0.49 17.88 -5.65
C SER A 13 1.25 17.73 -4.31
N GLU A 14 2.57 17.60 -4.35
CA GLU A 14 3.41 17.53 -3.15
C GLU A 14 3.43 18.86 -2.37
N ARG A 15 3.49 19.99 -3.06
CA ARG A 15 3.41 21.29 -2.42
C ARG A 15 2.04 21.56 -1.79
N LEU A 16 0.97 21.09 -2.40
CA LEU A 16 -0.38 21.20 -1.85
C LEU A 16 -0.56 20.30 -0.61
N GLN A 17 -0.05 19.08 -0.62
CA GLN A 17 -0.05 18.20 0.55
C GLN A 17 0.81 18.77 1.68
N ALA A 18 2.00 19.30 1.40
CA ALA A 18 2.87 19.92 2.39
C ALA A 18 2.25 21.21 2.97
N LEU A 19 1.57 22.02 2.16
CA LEU A 19 0.84 23.22 2.62
C LEU A 19 -0.37 22.85 3.47
N TRP A 20 -1.09 21.79 3.12
CA TRP A 20 -2.24 21.31 3.87
C TRP A 20 -1.83 20.79 5.25
N HIS A 21 -0.77 19.95 5.33
CA HIS A 21 -0.22 19.47 6.60
C HIS A 21 0.35 20.58 7.47
N ARG A 22 0.98 21.60 6.87
CA ARG A 22 1.58 22.71 7.63
C ARG A 22 0.54 23.67 8.22
N LYS A 23 -0.62 23.84 7.57
CA LYS A 23 -1.63 24.85 7.95
C LYS A 23 -2.78 24.29 8.78
N TYR A 24 -3.12 23.01 8.65
CA TYR A 24 -4.30 22.39 9.23
C TYR A 24 -4.05 21.10 10.02
N GLY A 25 -2.86 20.51 9.94
CA GLY A 25 -2.55 19.20 10.51
C GLY A 25 -2.90 19.01 11.99
N PRO A 26 -2.48 19.88 12.91
CA PRO A 26 -2.75 19.69 14.34
C PRO A 26 -4.21 19.99 14.74
N ALA A 27 -4.85 20.95 14.07
CA ALA A 27 -6.20 21.40 14.45
C ALA A 27 -7.31 20.45 13.98
N VAL A 28 -7.13 19.81 12.80
CA VAL A 28 -8.12 18.87 12.25
C VAL A 28 -8.13 17.56 13.02
N CYS A 29 -6.97 17.06 13.47
CA CYS A 29 -6.91 15.85 14.29
C CYS A 29 -7.57 16.01 15.65
N ILE A 30 -7.49 17.19 16.26
CA ILE A 30 -8.13 17.48 17.56
C ILE A 30 -9.63 17.70 17.35
N GLY A 31 -10.04 18.36 16.29
CA GLY A 31 -11.45 18.66 16.00
C GLY A 31 -12.29 17.43 15.67
N THR A 32 -11.74 16.47 14.90
CA THR A 32 -12.44 15.23 14.55
C THR A 32 -12.54 14.25 15.71
N ALA A 33 -11.53 14.17 16.57
CA ALA A 33 -11.59 13.36 17.79
C ALA A 33 -12.64 13.91 18.79
N ALA A 34 -12.73 15.25 18.96
CA ALA A 34 -13.71 15.88 19.83
C ALA A 34 -15.15 15.73 19.29
N ALA A 35 -15.36 15.82 17.98
CA ALA A 35 -16.67 15.63 17.37
C ALA A 35 -17.19 14.19 17.48
N LEU A 36 -16.31 13.18 17.36
CA LEU A 36 -16.67 11.77 17.55
C LEU A 36 -17.05 11.46 19.01
N VAL A 37 -16.34 12.01 19.98
CA VAL A 37 -16.67 11.82 21.41
C VAL A 37 -18.02 12.48 21.77
N LEU A 38 -18.34 13.64 21.20
CA LEU A 38 -19.63 14.31 21.43
C LEU A 38 -20.81 13.59 20.77
N CYS A 39 -20.64 12.98 19.59
CA CYS A 39 -21.70 12.22 18.95
C CYS A 39 -22.02 10.91 19.68
N VAL A 40 -21.02 10.21 20.23
CA VAL A 40 -21.22 9.00 21.03
C VAL A 40 -21.91 9.34 22.36
N GLY A 41 -21.55 10.47 23.00
CA GLY A 41 -22.19 10.94 24.22
C GLY A 41 -23.66 11.32 24.04
N ALA A 42 -24.03 11.95 22.93
CA ALA A 42 -25.41 12.39 22.66
C ALA A 42 -26.37 11.22 22.40
N VAL A 43 -25.91 10.13 21.78
CA VAL A 43 -26.72 8.92 21.56
C VAL A 43 -26.98 8.16 22.86
N ALA A 44 -26.01 8.14 23.79
CA ALA A 44 -26.15 7.47 25.09
C ALA A 44 -27.17 8.17 26.01
N VAL A 45 -27.28 9.50 25.94
CA VAL A 45 -28.25 10.27 26.75
C VAL A 45 -29.68 10.18 26.23
N TRP A 46 -29.91 9.97 24.91
CA TRP A 46 -31.25 9.85 24.35
C TRP A 46 -31.86 8.47 24.50
N ALA A 47 -31.04 7.42 24.66
CA ALA A 47 -31.49 6.03 24.84
C ALA A 47 -31.81 5.68 26.30
N GLY A 48 -31.51 6.55 27.28
CA GLY A 48 -31.64 6.27 28.70
C GLY A 48 -33.02 6.50 29.35
N GLY A 49 -34.07 6.77 28.56
CA GLY A 49 -35.37 7.11 29.09
C GLY A 49 -36.52 6.14 28.80
N ARG A 50 -36.44 4.87 29.19
CA ARG A 50 -37.60 4.01 29.59
C ARG A 50 -37.11 2.64 30.04
N GLY A 51 -37.47 2.30 31.28
CA GLY A 51 -36.93 1.19 32.02
C GLY A 51 -37.32 -0.20 31.55
N SER A 52 -36.44 -1.11 31.86
CA SER A 52 -36.65 -2.27 32.75
C SER A 52 -35.41 -3.17 32.71
N ASN A 53 -35.04 -3.70 33.89
CA ASN A 53 -33.87 -4.48 34.22
C ASN A 53 -33.55 -5.63 33.26
N ALA A 54 -32.39 -5.57 32.63
CA ALA A 54 -31.49 -6.70 32.41
C ALA A 54 -30.11 -6.08 32.11
N ALA A 55 -29.18 -6.16 33.01
CA ALA A 55 -27.79 -5.75 32.80
C ALA A 55 -27.16 -6.70 31.78
N SER A 56 -27.14 -6.26 30.53
CA SER A 56 -26.24 -6.79 29.51
C SER A 56 -24.99 -5.91 29.60
N GLU A 57 -23.95 -6.43 30.20
CA GLU A 57 -22.61 -5.82 30.12
C GLU A 57 -22.24 -5.72 28.66
N VAL A 58 -22.33 -4.53 28.09
CA VAL A 58 -21.68 -4.19 26.81
C VAL A 58 -20.19 -4.22 27.13
N PRO A 59 -19.40 -5.10 26.50
CA PRO A 59 -17.95 -5.07 26.70
C PRO A 59 -17.46 -3.70 26.29
N GLU A 60 -16.81 -2.97 27.20
CA GLU A 60 -16.07 -1.77 26.87
C GLU A 60 -15.12 -2.11 25.72
N PRO A 61 -15.04 -1.27 24.65
CA PRO A 61 -14.03 -1.44 23.64
C PRO A 61 -12.68 -1.43 24.37
N SER A 62 -12.02 -2.57 24.39
CA SER A 62 -10.65 -2.69 24.91
C SER A 62 -9.82 -1.66 24.15
N ALA A 63 -9.46 -0.59 24.84
CA ALA A 63 -8.52 0.39 24.32
C ALA A 63 -7.24 -0.39 24.05
N THR A 64 -6.91 -0.58 22.77
CA THR A 64 -5.63 -1.16 22.39
C THR A 64 -4.56 -0.32 23.09
N PRO A 65 -3.68 -0.91 23.92
CA PRO A 65 -2.64 -0.14 24.58
C PRO A 65 -1.87 0.65 23.54
N TRP A 66 -1.72 1.96 23.77
CA TRP A 66 -0.87 2.78 22.95
C TRP A 66 0.55 2.20 23.03
N VAL A 67 1.06 1.71 21.91
CA VAL A 67 2.44 1.23 21.81
C VAL A 67 3.25 2.40 21.31
N GLU A 68 4.25 2.81 22.07
CA GLU A 68 5.20 3.84 21.67
C GLU A 68 5.83 3.40 20.33
N PRO A 69 5.88 4.28 19.31
CA PRO A 69 6.53 3.95 18.05
C PRO A 69 7.97 3.51 18.29
N ALA A 70 8.40 2.45 17.62
CA ALA A 70 9.79 2.00 17.72
C ALA A 70 10.73 3.16 17.36
N SER A 71 11.72 3.42 18.23
CA SER A 71 12.72 4.45 18.01
C SER A 71 13.86 3.90 17.16
N ASP A 72 14.45 4.74 16.28
CA ASP A 72 15.65 4.42 15.54
C ASP A 72 16.92 4.93 16.24
N ALA A 73 16.84 5.39 17.49
CA ALA A 73 17.98 5.91 18.24
C ALA A 73 19.11 4.88 18.37
N ASP A 74 18.75 3.58 18.46
CA ASP A 74 19.68 2.46 18.55
C ASP A 74 19.46 1.48 17.39
N TYR A 75 19.12 1.98 16.19
CA TYR A 75 18.85 1.12 15.04
C TYR A 75 20.07 0.28 14.66
N ASP A 76 19.91 -1.02 14.70
CA ASP A 76 20.90 -2.01 14.30
C ASP A 76 20.54 -2.66 12.96
N ALA A 77 21.23 -2.24 11.90
CA ALA A 77 21.04 -2.77 10.57
C ALA A 77 21.28 -4.30 10.48
N ALA A 78 22.19 -4.84 11.29
CA ALA A 78 22.50 -6.27 11.30
C ALA A 78 21.35 -7.10 11.89
N ALA A 79 20.65 -6.57 12.88
CA ALA A 79 19.47 -7.23 13.46
C ALA A 79 18.29 -7.31 12.48
N GLY A 80 18.25 -6.41 11.47
CA GLY A 80 17.22 -6.39 10.44
C GLY A 80 17.46 -7.38 9.28
N VAL A 81 18.62 -8.03 9.23
CA VAL A 81 18.94 -9.00 8.17
C VAL A 81 18.10 -10.28 8.34
N ILE A 82 17.47 -10.72 7.27
CA ILE A 82 16.72 -11.98 7.26
C ILE A 82 17.69 -13.14 7.10
N ASP A 83 17.67 -14.08 8.05
CA ASP A 83 18.43 -15.31 7.93
C ASP A 83 17.76 -16.25 6.90
N THR A 84 18.25 -16.19 5.67
CA THR A 84 17.73 -17.02 4.56
C THR A 84 17.97 -18.50 4.79
N THR A 85 18.93 -18.88 5.64
CA THR A 85 19.21 -20.31 5.94
C THR A 85 18.18 -20.88 6.89
N ALA A 86 17.64 -20.07 7.80
CA ALA A 86 16.54 -20.46 8.69
C ALA A 86 15.20 -20.62 7.94
N PHE A 87 15.05 -19.95 6.79
CA PHE A 87 13.81 -19.93 6.01
C PHE A 87 14.00 -20.49 4.60
N THR A 88 14.85 -21.54 4.48
CA THR A 88 15.10 -22.26 3.22
C THR A 88 13.78 -22.79 2.64
N GLY A 89 13.52 -22.47 1.39
CA GLY A 89 12.28 -22.86 0.71
C GLY A 89 11.11 -21.88 0.90
N THR A 90 11.20 -20.94 1.85
CA THR A 90 10.25 -19.83 2.02
C THR A 90 10.77 -18.56 1.37
N VAL A 91 11.99 -18.14 1.69
CA VAL A 91 12.65 -17.02 1.01
C VAL A 91 13.07 -17.49 -0.38
N LEU A 92 12.72 -16.70 -1.39
CA LEU A 92 13.07 -16.98 -2.78
C LEU A 92 14.59 -16.82 -2.97
N PRO A 93 15.27 -17.84 -3.46
CA PRO A 93 16.70 -17.76 -3.76
C PRO A 93 16.95 -17.00 -5.06
N GLY A 94 18.19 -16.57 -5.29
CA GLY A 94 18.63 -16.03 -6.57
C GLY A 94 18.45 -17.04 -7.69
N THR A 95 17.98 -16.56 -8.84
CA THR A 95 17.77 -17.33 -10.08
C THR A 95 18.40 -16.61 -11.26
N GLU A 96 18.48 -17.30 -12.40
CA GLU A 96 18.66 -16.62 -13.69
C GLU A 96 17.52 -15.62 -13.90
N ASP A 97 17.78 -14.55 -14.68
CA ASP A 97 16.78 -13.54 -15.01
C ASP A 97 15.60 -14.19 -15.77
N ALA A 98 14.43 -14.20 -15.15
CA ALA A 98 13.22 -14.77 -15.72
C ALA A 98 12.56 -13.90 -16.79
N GLY A 99 13.10 -12.71 -17.05
CA GLY A 99 12.69 -11.82 -18.13
C GLY A 99 11.36 -11.09 -17.89
N GLU A 100 10.99 -10.33 -18.90
CA GLU A 100 9.78 -9.49 -18.86
C GLU A 100 8.48 -10.31 -18.87
N GLU A 101 8.49 -11.53 -19.40
CA GLU A 101 7.30 -12.38 -19.43
C GLU A 101 6.89 -12.81 -18.01
N TYR A 102 7.88 -13.05 -17.13
CA TYR A 102 7.61 -13.30 -15.72
C TYR A 102 6.86 -12.14 -15.05
N VAL A 103 7.25 -10.90 -15.37
CA VAL A 103 6.59 -9.69 -14.87
C VAL A 103 5.17 -9.59 -15.41
N LYS A 104 4.94 -9.83 -16.71
CA LYS A 104 3.60 -9.77 -17.32
C LYS A 104 2.62 -10.81 -16.78
N GLU A 105 3.12 -12.01 -16.46
CA GLU A 105 2.30 -13.06 -15.85
C GLU A 105 2.05 -12.88 -14.34
N THR A 106 2.65 -11.86 -13.73
CA THR A 106 2.55 -11.55 -12.30
C THR A 106 1.56 -10.42 -12.07
N LEU A 107 0.58 -10.61 -11.19
CA LEU A 107 -0.28 -9.54 -10.71
C LEU A 107 0.33 -8.92 -9.45
N PHE A 108 0.68 -7.65 -9.52
CA PHE A 108 1.21 -6.89 -8.40
C PHE A 108 0.07 -6.24 -7.61
N LEU A 109 0.02 -6.50 -6.31
CA LEU A 109 -1.00 -6.01 -5.39
C LEU A 109 -0.33 -5.17 -4.30
N GLY A 110 -0.77 -3.93 -4.08
CA GLY A 110 -0.15 -3.13 -3.05
C GLY A 110 -0.68 -1.71 -2.90
N ASP A 111 0.11 -0.93 -2.19
CA ASP A 111 -0.18 0.47 -1.84
C ASP A 111 0.35 1.47 -2.89
N SER A 112 0.63 2.69 -2.45
CA SER A 112 1.16 3.76 -3.30
C SER A 112 2.52 3.43 -3.95
N ASN A 113 3.35 2.55 -3.36
CA ASN A 113 4.56 2.08 -4.02
C ASN A 113 4.22 1.20 -5.25
N THR A 114 3.16 0.40 -5.19
CA THR A 114 2.68 -0.36 -6.35
C THR A 114 2.07 0.55 -7.44
N VAL A 115 1.44 1.66 -7.07
CA VAL A 115 1.02 2.68 -8.05
C VAL A 115 2.22 3.19 -8.86
N ARG A 116 3.40 3.32 -8.26
CA ARG A 116 4.61 3.76 -8.95
C ARG A 116 5.12 2.79 -10.00
N TYR A 117 4.81 1.49 -9.89
CA TYR A 117 5.19 0.53 -10.93
C TYR A 117 4.54 0.86 -12.26
N THR A 118 3.27 1.26 -12.25
CA THR A 118 2.56 1.75 -13.45
C THR A 118 3.07 3.12 -13.90
N MET A 119 3.28 4.05 -12.98
CA MET A 119 3.80 5.38 -13.28
C MET A 119 5.17 5.34 -13.98
N TYR A 120 6.01 4.37 -13.62
CA TYR A 120 7.35 4.20 -14.20
C TYR A 120 7.40 3.18 -15.34
N GLY A 121 6.23 2.74 -15.84
CA GLY A 121 6.11 1.86 -17.00
C GLY A 121 6.60 0.44 -16.81
N LYS A 122 6.67 -0.05 -15.56
CA LYS A 122 7.03 -1.45 -15.25
C LYS A 122 5.83 -2.38 -15.34
N CYS A 123 4.66 -1.86 -15.09
CA CYS A 123 3.38 -2.55 -15.12
C CYS A 123 2.33 -1.68 -15.79
N ASP A 124 1.17 -2.27 -16.03
CA ASP A 124 -0.03 -1.56 -16.46
C ASP A 124 -1.27 -2.08 -15.72
N LEU A 125 -2.46 -1.65 -16.15
CA LEU A 125 -3.72 -2.06 -15.52
C LEU A 125 -4.03 -3.56 -15.69
N THR A 126 -3.33 -4.28 -16.54
CA THR A 126 -3.54 -5.73 -16.72
C THR A 126 -2.82 -6.55 -15.66
N ASN A 127 -1.77 -6.00 -15.04
CA ASN A 127 -0.93 -6.73 -14.11
C ASN A 127 -0.54 -6.00 -12.82
N ALA A 128 -1.15 -4.82 -12.53
CA ALA A 128 -0.95 -4.14 -11.23
C ALA A 128 -2.24 -3.57 -10.66
N ILE A 129 -2.48 -3.77 -9.38
CA ILE A 129 -3.52 -3.13 -8.56
C ILE A 129 -2.81 -2.41 -7.42
N GLY A 130 -2.51 -1.14 -7.62
CA GLY A 130 -1.97 -0.25 -6.61
C GLY A 130 -3.04 0.71 -6.11
N VAL A 131 -3.13 0.94 -4.80
CA VAL A 131 -4.10 1.87 -4.20
C VAL A 131 -3.39 2.78 -3.20
N THR A 132 -3.38 4.07 -3.48
CA THR A 132 -2.73 5.07 -2.62
C THR A 132 -3.29 5.00 -1.19
N SER A 133 -2.39 5.05 -0.20
CA SER A 133 -2.68 5.00 1.25
C SER A 133 -3.39 3.74 1.76
N MET A 134 -3.51 2.70 0.94
CA MET A 134 -4.12 1.44 1.36
C MET A 134 -3.21 0.69 2.34
N SER A 135 -3.80 0.22 3.42
CA SER A 135 -3.14 -0.66 4.41
C SER A 135 -3.53 -2.12 4.21
N ALA A 136 -2.76 -3.03 4.80
CA ALA A 136 -3.04 -4.47 4.76
C ALA A 136 -4.45 -4.82 5.33
N GLY A 137 -4.95 -4.05 6.31
CA GLY A 137 -6.28 -4.25 6.90
C GLY A 137 -7.44 -4.04 5.93
N GLN A 138 -7.20 -3.35 4.82
CA GLN A 138 -8.23 -3.01 3.84
C GLN A 138 -8.33 -4.00 2.67
N ILE A 139 -7.41 -4.99 2.57
CA ILE A 139 -7.37 -5.95 1.45
C ILE A 139 -8.73 -6.62 1.22
N THR A 140 -9.43 -7.01 2.28
CA THR A 140 -10.70 -7.74 2.19
C THR A 140 -11.95 -6.87 2.13
N SER A 141 -11.84 -5.59 2.46
CA SER A 141 -13.02 -4.73 2.67
C SER A 141 -13.11 -3.56 1.71
N LEU A 142 -11.96 -3.00 1.26
CA LEU A 142 -11.98 -1.85 0.37
C LEU A 142 -12.34 -2.28 -1.05
N LYS A 143 -13.46 -1.77 -1.55
CA LYS A 143 -13.88 -1.92 -2.95
C LYS A 143 -13.18 -0.86 -3.79
N CYS A 144 -12.05 -1.22 -4.37
CA CYS A 144 -11.12 -0.28 -4.99
C CYS A 144 -10.80 -0.60 -6.46
N VAL A 145 -11.27 -1.73 -7.00
CA VAL A 145 -10.93 -2.14 -8.36
C VAL A 145 -12.13 -1.97 -9.27
N ASP A 146 -11.97 -1.19 -10.34
CA ASP A 146 -13.04 -0.84 -11.28
C ASP A 146 -12.85 -1.56 -12.62
N PHE A 147 -13.61 -2.63 -12.85
CA PHE A 147 -13.66 -3.31 -14.14
C PHE A 147 -14.68 -2.67 -15.07
N LYS A 148 -14.31 -2.43 -16.33
CA LYS A 148 -15.22 -1.95 -17.36
C LYS A 148 -16.35 -2.97 -17.57
N GLY A 149 -17.57 -2.47 -17.57
CA GLY A 149 -18.76 -3.33 -17.72
C GLY A 149 -19.31 -3.93 -16.43
N TYR A 150 -18.63 -3.75 -15.30
CA TYR A 150 -19.17 -4.13 -13.98
C TYR A 150 -19.98 -2.99 -13.37
N SER A 151 -21.04 -3.34 -12.64
CA SER A 151 -21.93 -2.35 -12.02
C SER A 151 -21.35 -1.70 -10.76
N SER A 152 -20.32 -2.30 -10.14
CA SER A 152 -19.73 -1.84 -8.88
C SER A 152 -18.24 -2.13 -8.83
N TYR A 153 -17.52 -1.37 -8.00
CA TYR A 153 -16.13 -1.69 -7.62
C TYR A 153 -16.09 -3.02 -6.87
N VAL A 154 -14.99 -3.72 -6.99
CA VAL A 154 -14.72 -4.97 -6.29
C VAL A 154 -13.51 -4.84 -5.35
N THR A 155 -13.40 -5.76 -4.41
CA THR A 155 -12.25 -5.89 -3.51
C THR A 155 -11.06 -6.53 -4.23
N ILE A 156 -9.87 -6.50 -3.62
CA ILE A 156 -8.68 -7.18 -4.18
C ILE A 156 -8.92 -8.69 -4.36
N PRO A 157 -9.44 -9.46 -3.38
CA PRO A 157 -9.72 -10.88 -3.60
C PRO A 157 -10.68 -11.15 -4.77
N GLU A 158 -11.75 -10.35 -4.89
CA GLU A 158 -12.68 -10.46 -6.01
C GLU A 158 -12.00 -10.14 -7.35
N ALA A 159 -11.11 -9.13 -7.37
CA ALA A 159 -10.35 -8.79 -8.58
C ALA A 159 -9.38 -9.91 -8.99
N VAL A 160 -8.68 -10.53 -8.04
CA VAL A 160 -7.81 -11.69 -8.31
C VAL A 160 -8.60 -12.83 -8.94
N LYS A 161 -9.81 -13.11 -8.39
CA LYS A 161 -10.73 -14.10 -8.97
C LYS A 161 -11.15 -13.77 -10.40
N ILE A 162 -11.34 -12.49 -10.73
CA ILE A 162 -11.75 -12.05 -12.08
C ILE A 162 -10.55 -12.11 -13.05
N MET A 163 -9.33 -11.81 -12.58
CA MET A 163 -8.15 -11.67 -13.43
C MET A 163 -7.42 -12.99 -13.69
N HIS A 164 -7.66 -14.05 -12.93
CA HIS A 164 -7.01 -15.37 -13.06
C HIS A 164 -5.48 -15.29 -13.18
N PRO A 165 -4.76 -14.56 -12.33
CA PRO A 165 -3.31 -14.43 -12.46
C PRO A 165 -2.60 -15.75 -12.23
N ARG A 166 -1.43 -15.95 -12.85
CA ARG A 166 -0.59 -17.09 -12.58
C ARG A 166 0.04 -17.02 -11.19
N ARG A 167 0.48 -15.80 -10.81
CA ARG A 167 1.02 -15.49 -9.49
C ARG A 167 0.60 -14.10 -9.06
N VAL A 168 0.62 -13.88 -7.76
CA VAL A 168 0.46 -12.57 -7.16
C VAL A 168 1.68 -12.22 -6.33
N ILE A 169 2.18 -11.00 -6.45
CA ILE A 169 3.16 -10.42 -5.52
C ILE A 169 2.43 -9.36 -4.70
N VAL A 170 2.39 -9.56 -3.37
CA VAL A 170 1.62 -8.74 -2.45
C VAL A 170 2.55 -7.85 -1.65
N SER A 171 2.38 -6.53 -1.76
CA SER A 171 3.29 -5.49 -1.26
C SER A 171 2.55 -4.42 -0.47
N PHE A 172 2.17 -4.72 0.78
CA PHE A 172 1.60 -3.77 1.72
C PHE A 172 2.48 -3.64 2.95
N GLY A 173 2.53 -2.47 3.58
CA GLY A 173 3.25 -2.29 4.83
C GLY A 173 3.58 -0.84 5.14
N SER A 174 3.93 -0.03 4.16
CA SER A 174 4.31 1.37 4.38
C SER A 174 3.22 2.18 5.10
N ASN A 175 1.96 1.91 4.80
CA ASN A 175 0.81 2.55 5.48
C ASN A 175 0.39 1.85 6.79
N ASN A 176 1.13 0.85 7.22
CA ASN A 176 0.94 0.18 8.52
C ASN A 176 2.00 0.61 9.56
N LEU A 177 3.05 1.32 9.11
CA LEU A 177 4.07 1.88 10.00
C LEU A 177 3.42 2.85 11.00
N GLY A 178 3.89 2.81 12.24
CA GLY A 178 3.26 3.51 13.37
C GLY A 178 2.22 2.65 14.10
N GLY A 179 1.82 1.49 13.54
CA GLY A 179 0.97 0.48 14.19
C GLY A 179 1.78 -0.69 14.77
N GLY A 180 1.13 -1.58 15.50
CA GLY A 180 1.77 -2.77 16.07
C GLY A 180 2.01 -3.87 15.02
N THR A 181 3.16 -4.55 15.11
CA THR A 181 3.53 -5.66 14.22
C THR A 181 2.51 -6.80 14.25
N GLU A 182 1.98 -7.14 15.42
CA GLU A 182 0.98 -8.20 15.57
C GLU A 182 -0.32 -7.89 14.81
N ASN A 183 -0.83 -6.66 14.94
CA ASN A 183 -2.02 -6.20 14.22
C ASN A 183 -1.79 -6.23 12.70
N TYR A 184 -0.62 -5.78 12.27
CA TYR A 184 -0.22 -5.81 10.87
C TYR A 184 -0.22 -7.23 10.30
N ILE A 185 0.44 -8.17 10.97
CA ILE A 185 0.52 -9.58 10.54
C ILE A 185 -0.85 -10.26 10.58
N THR A 186 -1.68 -9.97 11.58
CA THR A 186 -3.05 -10.49 11.66
C THR A 186 -3.89 -10.04 10.46
N ALA A 187 -3.80 -8.75 10.11
CA ALA A 187 -4.48 -8.19 8.95
C ALA A 187 -3.95 -8.78 7.64
N TYR A 188 -2.63 -8.93 7.53
CA TYR A 188 -1.99 -9.52 6.35
C TYR A 188 -2.41 -10.98 6.14
N LYS A 189 -2.37 -11.81 7.20
CA LYS A 189 -2.86 -13.21 7.18
C LYS A 189 -4.28 -13.30 6.66
N LYS A 190 -5.18 -12.44 7.15
CA LYS A 190 -6.57 -12.39 6.70
C LYS A 190 -6.67 -12.02 5.22
N GLY A 191 -5.89 -11.04 4.76
CA GLY A 191 -5.86 -10.60 3.36
C GLY A 191 -5.39 -11.71 2.42
N LEU A 192 -4.28 -12.38 2.74
CA LEU A 192 -3.74 -13.47 1.93
C LEU A 192 -4.67 -14.68 1.90
N ALA A 193 -5.29 -15.04 3.03
CA ALA A 193 -6.26 -16.13 3.09
C ALA A 193 -7.45 -15.86 2.16
N ALA A 194 -7.97 -14.63 2.15
CA ALA A 194 -9.08 -14.25 1.28
C ALA A 194 -8.68 -14.25 -0.22
N ILE A 195 -7.45 -13.85 -0.55
CA ILE A 195 -6.92 -13.93 -1.92
C ILE A 195 -6.83 -15.40 -2.35
N HIS A 196 -6.28 -16.26 -1.50
CA HIS A 196 -6.17 -17.70 -1.79
C HIS A 196 -7.53 -18.38 -1.92
N GLU A 197 -8.47 -18.07 -1.04
CA GLU A 197 -9.83 -18.59 -1.10
C GLU A 197 -10.55 -18.17 -2.39
N ALA A 198 -10.39 -16.91 -2.78
CA ALA A 198 -11.00 -16.38 -3.99
C ALA A 198 -10.45 -17.02 -5.27
N TYR A 199 -9.13 -17.32 -5.32
CA TYR A 199 -8.47 -17.93 -6.47
C TYR A 199 -7.26 -18.79 -6.03
N PRO A 200 -7.46 -20.09 -5.70
CA PRO A 200 -6.43 -20.95 -5.11
C PRO A 200 -5.35 -21.43 -6.09
N TYR A 201 -5.44 -21.06 -7.36
CA TYR A 201 -4.52 -21.49 -8.41
C TYR A 201 -3.34 -20.53 -8.63
N ALA A 202 -3.38 -19.35 -8.03
CA ALA A 202 -2.28 -18.40 -8.12
C ALA A 202 -1.21 -18.70 -7.07
N ASP A 203 0.06 -18.66 -7.49
CA ASP A 203 1.16 -18.64 -6.55
C ASP A 203 1.14 -17.33 -5.75
N ILE A 204 1.23 -17.42 -4.43
CA ILE A 204 1.25 -16.25 -3.55
C ILE A 204 2.69 -15.97 -3.09
N ILE A 205 3.18 -14.79 -3.39
CA ILE A 205 4.48 -14.28 -3.00
C ILE A 205 4.27 -13.00 -2.20
N VAL A 206 4.82 -12.93 -1.00
CA VAL A 206 4.80 -11.75 -0.15
C VAL A 206 6.11 -10.99 -0.36
N ASN A 207 6.01 -9.74 -0.75
CA ASN A 207 7.17 -8.87 -0.92
C ASN A 207 7.53 -8.17 0.39
N ALA A 208 8.82 -8.03 0.65
CA ALA A 208 9.30 -7.25 1.80
C ALA A 208 8.83 -5.80 1.74
N VAL A 209 8.57 -5.21 2.90
CA VAL A 209 8.35 -3.76 3.04
C VAL A 209 9.65 -3.05 2.68
N PRO A 210 9.62 -2.07 1.76
CA PRO A 210 10.83 -1.37 1.36
C PRO A 210 11.43 -0.55 2.50
N PRO A 211 12.75 -0.31 2.50
CA PRO A 211 13.40 0.52 3.50
C PRO A 211 12.99 1.98 3.37
N LEU A 212 13.09 2.70 4.47
CA LEU A 212 12.95 4.15 4.53
C LEU A 212 14.30 4.82 4.22
N ASP A 213 14.25 6.05 3.73
CA ASP A 213 15.43 6.89 3.64
C ASP A 213 15.84 7.40 5.04
N LYS A 214 17.15 7.63 5.24
CA LYS A 214 17.69 8.13 6.50
C LYS A 214 17.12 9.49 6.93
N LEU A 215 16.55 10.26 6.01
CA LEU A 215 15.83 11.50 6.35
C LEU A 215 14.59 11.25 7.24
N ARG A 216 14.15 9.99 7.38
CA ARG A 216 13.08 9.57 8.28
C ARG A 216 13.56 9.18 9.68
N GLU A 217 14.85 9.14 9.91
CA GLU A 217 15.40 8.93 11.26
C GLU A 217 14.78 9.90 12.27
N ASN A 218 14.40 9.40 13.45
CA ASN A 218 13.73 10.16 14.51
C ASN A 218 12.34 10.74 14.14
N THR A 219 11.66 10.16 13.16
CA THR A 219 10.25 10.47 12.87
C THR A 219 9.33 9.37 13.43
N ALA A 220 8.02 9.50 13.22
CA ALA A 220 7.05 8.45 13.57
C ALA A 220 7.18 7.19 12.68
N LEU A 221 7.97 7.23 11.60
CA LEU A 221 8.27 6.08 10.74
C LEU A 221 9.65 5.55 11.12
N SER A 222 9.74 4.27 11.44
CA SER A 222 10.93 3.65 12.01
C SER A 222 11.44 2.50 11.14
N MET A 223 12.76 2.48 10.87
CA MET A 223 13.42 1.34 10.21
C MET A 223 13.40 0.09 11.07
N THR A 224 13.53 0.23 12.40
CA THR A 224 13.35 -0.87 13.35
C THR A 224 11.99 -1.55 13.15
N GLN A 225 10.94 -0.76 12.90
CA GLN A 225 9.61 -1.32 12.63
C GLN A 225 9.51 -1.96 11.24
N VAL A 226 10.11 -1.37 10.21
CA VAL A 226 10.20 -1.99 8.87
C VAL A 226 10.84 -3.37 8.97
N ASP A 227 11.95 -3.49 9.69
CA ASP A 227 12.64 -4.76 9.86
C ASP A 227 11.84 -5.76 10.71
N SER A 228 11.16 -5.29 11.76
CA SER A 228 10.23 -6.10 12.55
C SER A 228 9.08 -6.64 11.69
N PHE A 229 8.54 -5.83 10.78
CA PHE A 229 7.52 -6.28 9.83
C PHE A 229 8.07 -7.34 8.89
N ASN A 230 9.24 -7.14 8.31
CA ASN A 230 9.85 -8.09 7.38
C ASN A 230 10.18 -9.43 8.06
N GLN A 231 10.71 -9.40 9.29
CA GLN A 231 10.93 -10.60 10.12
C GLN A 231 9.62 -11.35 10.42
N ALA A 232 8.55 -10.62 10.71
CA ALA A 232 7.25 -11.22 10.97
C ALA A 232 6.58 -11.76 9.69
N LEU A 233 6.77 -11.07 8.54
CA LEU A 233 6.27 -11.53 7.24
C LEU A 233 6.91 -12.85 6.80
N VAL A 234 8.24 -12.99 6.92
CA VAL A 234 8.90 -14.24 6.53
C VAL A 234 8.46 -15.41 7.38
N LYS A 235 8.32 -15.22 8.70
CA LYS A 235 7.78 -16.25 9.61
C LYS A 235 6.34 -16.62 9.25
N MET A 236 5.50 -15.64 8.95
CA MET A 236 4.14 -15.86 8.51
C MET A 236 4.09 -16.64 7.19
N CYS A 237 4.97 -16.33 6.23
CA CYS A 237 5.05 -17.04 4.96
C CYS A 237 5.41 -18.52 5.17
N GLU A 238 6.38 -18.80 6.05
CA GLU A 238 6.76 -20.17 6.40
C GLU A 238 5.59 -20.94 7.05
N GLU A 239 4.93 -20.34 8.04
CA GLU A 239 3.76 -20.93 8.70
C GLU A 239 2.60 -21.24 7.74
N LYS A 240 2.44 -20.45 6.69
CA LYS A 240 1.31 -20.55 5.74
C LYS A 240 1.65 -21.20 4.41
N GLY A 241 2.91 -21.54 4.19
CA GLY A 241 3.38 -22.13 2.93
C GLY A 241 3.43 -21.12 1.76
N TYR A 242 3.45 -19.81 2.02
CA TYR A 242 3.65 -18.79 1.01
C TYR A 242 5.14 -18.55 0.75
N LYS A 243 5.47 -17.88 -0.35
CA LYS A 243 6.84 -17.48 -0.65
C LYS A 243 7.08 -16.04 -0.16
N PHE A 244 8.32 -15.77 0.24
CA PHE A 244 8.77 -14.45 0.64
C PHE A 244 9.85 -13.94 -0.32
N LEU A 245 9.62 -12.78 -0.91
CA LEU A 245 10.56 -12.06 -1.75
C LEU A 245 11.27 -11.00 -0.91
N ASN A 246 12.54 -11.25 -0.56
CA ASN A 246 13.32 -10.36 0.30
C ASN A 246 13.89 -9.15 -0.46
N SER A 247 13.06 -8.47 -1.24
CA SER A 247 13.50 -7.37 -2.11
C SER A 247 14.10 -6.18 -1.35
N SER A 248 13.84 -6.09 -0.05
CA SER A 248 14.40 -5.04 0.81
C SER A 248 15.94 -5.06 0.83
N GLU A 249 16.58 -6.24 0.67
CA GLU A 249 18.04 -6.33 0.61
C GLU A 249 18.64 -5.66 -0.64
N ALA A 250 17.93 -5.67 -1.76
CA ALA A 250 18.35 -4.95 -2.97
C ALA A 250 18.24 -3.42 -2.83
N LEU A 251 17.34 -2.97 -1.97
CA LEU A 251 17.01 -1.55 -1.77
C LEU A 251 17.79 -0.92 -0.62
N LYS A 252 18.26 -1.72 0.35
CA LYS A 252 19.02 -1.26 1.50
C LYS A 252 20.51 -1.02 1.16
N ASP A 253 21.10 0.00 1.76
CA ASP A 253 22.54 0.11 1.94
C ASP A 253 22.97 -0.88 3.02
N ALA A 254 23.93 -1.75 2.69
CA ALA A 254 24.35 -2.85 3.55
C ALA A 254 25.03 -2.39 4.88
N ASN A 255 25.57 -1.18 4.92
CA ASN A 255 26.27 -0.67 6.10
C ASN A 255 25.31 0.05 7.05
N THR A 256 24.28 0.70 6.51
CA THR A 256 23.38 1.56 7.28
C THR A 256 22.00 0.97 7.50
N GLY A 257 21.57 0.00 6.67
CA GLY A 257 20.25 -0.58 6.68
C GLY A 257 19.13 0.32 6.14
N TRP A 258 19.41 1.60 5.90
CA TRP A 258 18.51 2.56 5.27
C TRP A 258 18.45 2.35 3.76
N ALA A 259 17.51 3.00 3.09
CA ALA A 259 17.47 2.96 1.63
C ALA A 259 18.76 3.48 1.01
N LYS A 260 19.19 2.86 -0.08
CA LYS A 260 20.31 3.38 -0.89
C LYS A 260 19.99 4.79 -1.38
N THR A 261 21.04 5.60 -1.53
CA THR A 261 20.94 6.95 -2.11
C THR A 261 20.18 6.90 -3.43
N ASP A 262 19.27 7.86 -3.65
CA ASP A 262 18.42 8.00 -4.83
C ASP A 262 17.41 6.86 -5.08
N TYR A 263 17.20 5.95 -4.13
CA TYR A 263 16.20 4.88 -4.27
C TYR A 263 14.83 5.27 -3.72
N THR A 264 14.74 6.38 -2.99
CA THR A 264 13.47 6.95 -2.53
C THR A 264 13.26 8.34 -3.13
N LEU A 265 12.03 8.82 -3.06
CA LEU A 265 11.71 10.22 -3.34
C LEU A 265 12.08 11.09 -2.14
N SER A 266 11.90 12.40 -2.30
CA SER A 266 12.16 13.40 -1.26
C SER A 266 11.34 13.22 0.03
N ASP A 267 10.28 12.40 0.00
CA ASP A 267 9.52 12.03 1.18
C ASP A 267 10.16 10.90 1.99
N GLY A 268 11.17 10.22 1.44
CA GLY A 268 11.92 9.14 2.09
C GLY A 268 11.14 7.85 2.34
N VAL A 269 9.98 7.69 1.70
CA VAL A 269 9.08 6.51 1.84
C VAL A 269 8.81 5.87 0.49
N HIS A 270 8.44 6.68 -0.49
CA HIS A 270 8.10 6.19 -1.81
C HIS A 270 9.35 5.90 -2.65
N LEU A 271 9.35 4.77 -3.32
CA LEU A 271 10.45 4.40 -4.21
C LEU A 271 10.54 5.37 -5.39
N SER A 272 11.75 5.80 -5.70
CA SER A 272 12.09 6.52 -6.92
C SER A 272 12.07 5.57 -8.13
N MET A 273 12.29 6.10 -9.32
CA MET A 273 12.49 5.28 -10.53
C MET A 273 13.68 4.33 -10.36
N ASN A 274 14.79 4.77 -9.75
CA ASN A 274 15.95 3.93 -9.49
C ASN A 274 15.62 2.80 -8.51
N GLY A 275 14.90 3.10 -7.43
CA GLY A 275 14.44 2.08 -6.48
C GLY A 275 13.50 1.06 -7.12
N VAL A 276 12.55 1.51 -7.95
CA VAL A 276 11.66 0.60 -8.68
C VAL A 276 12.42 -0.22 -9.72
N ASN A 277 13.41 0.33 -10.41
CA ASN A 277 14.25 -0.46 -11.32
C ASN A 277 14.98 -1.57 -10.57
N ALA A 278 15.64 -1.25 -9.45
CA ALA A 278 16.33 -2.25 -8.63
C ALA A 278 15.39 -3.33 -8.08
N LEU A 279 14.18 -2.94 -7.67
CA LEU A 279 13.15 -3.87 -7.25
C LEU A 279 12.75 -4.84 -8.37
N PHE A 280 12.53 -4.35 -9.58
CA PHE A 280 12.12 -5.21 -10.70
C PHE A 280 13.25 -6.10 -11.20
N ASP A 281 14.50 -5.65 -11.15
CA ASP A 281 15.66 -6.50 -11.40
C ASP A 281 15.74 -7.62 -10.36
N TYR A 282 15.49 -7.31 -9.07
CA TYR A 282 15.43 -8.31 -8.01
C TYR A 282 14.28 -9.31 -8.20
N ILE A 283 13.08 -8.84 -8.57
CA ILE A 283 11.92 -9.70 -8.86
C ILE A 283 12.24 -10.70 -9.96
N ARG A 284 12.91 -10.28 -11.04
CA ARG A 284 13.26 -11.17 -12.16
C ARG A 284 14.37 -12.17 -11.81
N THR A 285 15.29 -11.76 -10.94
CA THR A 285 16.43 -12.61 -10.54
C THR A 285 16.16 -13.44 -9.27
N HIS A 286 14.96 -13.35 -8.70
CA HIS A 286 14.47 -14.17 -7.57
C HIS A 286 13.08 -14.73 -7.92
N ALA A 287 12.97 -15.29 -9.10
CA ALA A 287 11.70 -15.72 -9.66
C ALA A 287 11.20 -17.03 -9.01
N TYR A 288 9.90 -17.09 -8.72
CA TYR A 288 9.22 -18.31 -8.32
C TYR A 288 8.53 -18.93 -9.54
N ILE A 289 9.17 -19.91 -10.13
CA ILE A 289 8.68 -20.58 -11.34
C ILE A 289 8.11 -21.94 -10.97
N THR A 290 6.81 -22.11 -11.20
CA THR A 290 6.07 -23.33 -10.93
C THR A 290 5.39 -23.83 -12.22
N LYS A 291 4.81 -25.02 -12.16
CA LYS A 291 3.90 -25.49 -13.22
C LYS A 291 2.61 -24.66 -13.14
N ASP A 292 2.13 -24.17 -14.28
CA ASP A 292 0.82 -23.51 -14.36
C ASP A 292 -0.29 -24.52 -14.10
N THR A 293 -1.05 -24.33 -13.03
CA THR A 293 -2.15 -25.20 -12.60
C THR A 293 -3.52 -24.54 -12.78
N ARG A 294 -3.56 -23.36 -13.39
CA ARG A 294 -4.84 -22.64 -13.63
C ARG A 294 -5.73 -23.48 -14.56
N PRO A 295 -6.99 -23.75 -14.17
CA PRO A 295 -7.91 -24.52 -14.99
C PRO A 295 -8.36 -23.75 -16.25
N THR A 296 -8.42 -22.43 -16.15
CA THR A 296 -8.90 -21.54 -17.21
C THR A 296 -8.07 -20.26 -17.27
N PRO A 297 -6.82 -20.29 -17.79
CA PRO A 297 -6.07 -19.08 -18.04
C PRO A 297 -6.84 -18.17 -19.00
N LEU A 298 -6.85 -16.87 -18.72
CA LEU A 298 -7.51 -15.90 -19.58
C LEU A 298 -6.60 -15.56 -20.77
N SER A 299 -7.15 -15.53 -21.97
CA SER A 299 -6.45 -15.04 -23.17
C SER A 299 -6.29 -13.51 -23.14
N LYS A 300 -7.18 -12.82 -22.45
CA LYS A 300 -7.15 -11.37 -22.23
C LYS A 300 -7.70 -11.05 -20.84
N VAL A 301 -6.92 -10.30 -20.07
CA VAL A 301 -7.36 -9.79 -18.76
C VAL A 301 -8.48 -8.78 -18.98
N PRO A 302 -9.58 -8.81 -18.19
CA PRO A 302 -10.65 -7.84 -18.27
C PRO A 302 -10.16 -6.40 -18.08
N GLU A 303 -10.66 -5.49 -18.92
CA GLU A 303 -10.23 -4.10 -18.88
C GLU A 303 -10.68 -3.41 -17.58
N ARG A 304 -9.81 -2.58 -17.03
CA ARG A 304 -10.06 -1.79 -15.82
C ARG A 304 -9.92 -0.30 -16.08
N ASN A 305 -10.56 0.50 -15.25
CA ASN A 305 -10.22 1.90 -15.08
C ASN A 305 -9.16 2.04 -13.99
N GLU A 306 -8.43 3.15 -14.01
CA GLU A 306 -7.53 3.50 -12.89
C GLU A 306 -8.33 3.68 -11.60
N THR A 307 -7.75 3.28 -10.48
CA THR A 307 -8.33 3.56 -9.17
C THR A 307 -8.14 5.05 -8.87
N PRO A 308 -9.23 5.83 -8.69
CA PRO A 308 -9.11 7.25 -8.43
C PRO A 308 -8.30 7.52 -7.15
N VAL A 309 -7.41 8.50 -7.23
CA VAL A 309 -6.70 9.01 -6.04
C VAL A 309 -7.74 9.53 -5.06
N GLY A 310 -7.70 9.06 -3.82
CA GLY A 310 -8.67 9.43 -2.78
C GLY A 310 -9.85 8.47 -2.63
N LEU A 311 -9.90 7.36 -3.35
CA LEU A 311 -10.91 6.31 -3.16
C LEU A 311 -10.71 5.49 -1.86
N ILE A 312 -10.05 6.07 -0.88
CA ILE A 312 -9.89 5.51 0.46
C ILE A 312 -11.10 5.91 1.29
N THR A 313 -12.27 5.59 0.79
CA THR A 313 -13.51 5.82 1.53
C THR A 313 -14.09 4.48 1.96
N SER A 314 -14.84 4.50 3.04
CA SER A 314 -15.57 3.33 3.54
C SER A 314 -16.60 2.81 2.54
N ASP A 315 -17.02 3.65 1.58
CA ASP A 315 -17.98 3.29 0.52
C ASP A 315 -17.57 3.88 -0.85
N PRO A 316 -16.67 3.22 -1.59
CA PRO A 316 -16.27 3.66 -2.93
C PRO A 316 -17.41 3.54 -3.96
N ILE A 317 -18.49 2.80 -3.68
CA ILE A 317 -19.64 2.69 -4.59
C ILE A 317 -20.36 4.04 -4.70
N ALA A 318 -20.41 4.81 -3.61
CA ALA A 318 -20.99 6.15 -3.60
C ALA A 318 -20.32 7.10 -4.60
N VAL A 319 -19.06 6.88 -4.91
CA VAL A 319 -18.29 7.72 -5.86
C VAL A 319 -18.63 7.40 -7.31
N ARG A 320 -18.93 6.14 -7.63
CA ARG A 320 -19.20 5.71 -9.02
C ARG A 320 -20.42 6.37 -9.64
N GLY A 321 -21.45 6.65 -8.87
CA GLY A 321 -22.67 7.31 -9.34
C GLY A 321 -22.63 8.83 -9.32
N GLN A 322 -21.61 9.43 -8.71
CA GLN A 322 -21.49 10.87 -8.68
C GLN A 322 -21.05 11.36 -10.06
N LYS A 323 -21.85 12.23 -10.68
CA LYS A 323 -21.37 13.07 -11.78
C LYS A 323 -20.12 13.77 -11.27
N VAL A 324 -18.98 13.49 -11.92
CA VAL A 324 -17.76 14.30 -11.70
C VAL A 324 -18.18 15.73 -12.03
N THR A 325 -18.38 16.54 -11.01
CA THR A 325 -18.56 17.98 -11.19
C THR A 325 -17.19 18.47 -11.61
N LYS A 326 -17.07 18.92 -12.84
CA LYS A 326 -15.83 19.55 -13.32
C LYS A 326 -15.48 20.66 -12.35
N VAL A 327 -14.33 20.55 -11.69
CA VAL A 327 -13.82 21.58 -10.81
C VAL A 327 -12.90 22.43 -11.66
N SER A 328 -13.33 23.66 -11.90
CA SER A 328 -12.45 24.66 -12.53
C SER A 328 -11.47 25.16 -11.46
N VAL A 329 -10.18 24.95 -11.70
CA VAL A 329 -9.11 25.45 -10.83
C VAL A 329 -8.48 26.66 -11.51
N GLU A 330 -8.67 27.84 -10.91
CA GLU A 330 -8.06 29.08 -11.35
C GLU A 330 -6.71 29.27 -10.64
N PHE A 331 -5.65 29.42 -11.42
CA PHE A 331 -4.31 29.67 -10.93
C PHE A 331 -4.02 31.18 -11.02
N SER A 332 -3.66 31.79 -9.90
CA SER A 332 -3.15 33.17 -9.87
C SER A 332 -1.67 33.19 -9.52
N ALA A 333 -0.89 33.99 -10.21
CA ALA A 333 0.48 34.26 -9.82
C ALA A 333 0.49 35.15 -8.57
N GLY A 334 1.32 34.83 -7.57
CA GLY A 334 1.64 35.74 -6.48
C GLY A 334 2.43 36.97 -6.98
N GLU A 335 2.64 37.97 -6.11
CA GLU A 335 3.38 39.18 -6.47
C GLU A 335 4.74 38.86 -7.12
N GLY A 336 4.96 39.35 -8.32
CA GLY A 336 6.18 39.15 -9.10
C GLY A 336 6.24 37.87 -9.92
N GLY A 337 5.22 36.98 -9.87
CA GLY A 337 5.15 35.77 -10.67
C GLY A 337 4.46 35.99 -12.02
N LYS A 338 4.79 35.12 -13.01
CA LYS A 338 4.05 35.00 -14.27
C LYS A 338 3.60 33.56 -14.47
N ILE A 339 2.33 33.38 -14.84
CA ILE A 339 1.81 32.07 -15.24
C ILE A 339 2.07 31.91 -16.73
N GLN A 340 2.73 30.81 -17.13
CA GLN A 340 2.87 30.42 -18.53
C GLN A 340 1.85 29.30 -18.81
N GLY A 341 0.91 29.58 -19.72
CA GLY A 341 -0.14 28.65 -20.11
C GLY A 341 -1.54 29.13 -19.73
N SER A 342 -2.52 28.23 -19.76
CA SER A 342 -3.90 28.54 -19.36
C SER A 342 -3.99 28.69 -17.83
N THR A 343 -4.63 29.74 -17.37
CA THR A 343 -4.93 30.00 -15.95
C THR A 343 -6.10 29.17 -15.43
N VAL A 344 -6.86 28.52 -16.32
CA VAL A 344 -8.01 27.68 -16.00
C VAL A 344 -7.79 26.31 -16.59
N GLN A 345 -7.87 25.27 -15.77
CA GLN A 345 -7.92 23.87 -16.19
C GLN A 345 -9.26 23.26 -15.75
N GLU A 346 -9.94 22.63 -16.70
CA GLU A 346 -11.20 21.90 -16.49
C GLU A 346 -10.94 20.39 -16.34
#